data_5c49117b34f56e2fd2fd21d5dc56d2dd
#
_entry.id   5c49117b34f56e2fd2fd21d5dc56d2dd
#
_cell.length_a   1.000
_cell.length_b   1.000
_cell.length_c   1.000
_cell.angle_alpha   90.00
_cell.angle_beta   90.00
_cell.angle_gamma   90.00
#
_symmetry.space_group_name_H-M   'P 1'
#
loop_
_entity.id
_entity.type
_entity.pdbx_description
1 polymer ?
#
loop_
_entity_poly.entity_id
_entity_poly.type
_entity_poly.pdbx_seq_one_letter_code
_entity_poly.pdbx_strand_id
1 'polypeptide(L)'
;MPGAFTVRAVCVVDQLLAVPGRVGVTAIDKRPVEGPVRVREYGLHGDVQADREHHGGVWKAVYLLSDSDVEQWEPEFGGPIPPGYFGENLRVTGVDTSQLQIGTVLEVAAAGAAGDAGAAGLRMEVTTPRIPCQTFAHRVGKPRWVRRFSEGGRPGAYARVLAPGPVGAGDEIRVVSEPTHGVTIARVLSGVDDDEVSRLLAEYDLSELAPSLVRKLDPATDDRPVDAD
;
A
#
# COMPACT_ATOMS: atom_id res chain seq x y z
N MET A 1 -11.41 14.89 3.31
CA MET A 1 -11.31 13.53 2.72
C MET A 1 -12.70 12.98 2.43
N PRO A 2 -12.89 12.12 1.40
CA PRO A 2 -14.14 11.38 1.26
C PRO A 2 -14.30 10.50 2.49
N GLY A 3 -15.51 10.50 3.09
CA GLY A 3 -15.77 9.73 4.30
C GLY A 3 -15.78 8.20 4.06
N ALA A 4 -15.95 7.78 2.80
CA ALA A 4 -15.96 6.36 2.41
C ALA A 4 -15.58 6.21 0.93
N PHE A 5 -15.06 5.02 0.57
CA PHE A 5 -14.71 4.61 -0.78
C PHE A 5 -14.89 3.09 -0.94
N THR A 6 -14.80 2.55 -2.15
CA THR A 6 -15.21 1.18 -2.43
C THR A 6 -14.05 0.31 -2.89
N VAL A 7 -14.01 -0.95 -2.44
CA VAL A 7 -13.11 -2.00 -2.96
C VAL A 7 -13.61 -2.44 -4.33
N ARG A 8 -12.86 -2.13 -5.38
CA ARG A 8 -13.16 -2.58 -6.75
C ARG A 8 -12.76 -4.04 -6.98
N ALA A 9 -11.60 -4.43 -6.44
CA ALA A 9 -11.10 -5.79 -6.55
C ALA A 9 -10.16 -6.13 -5.39
N VAL A 10 -10.19 -7.39 -4.97
CA VAL A 10 -9.23 -7.99 -4.04
C VAL A 10 -8.31 -8.89 -4.84
N CYS A 11 -6.99 -8.68 -4.72
CA CYS A 11 -5.99 -9.37 -5.53
C CYS A 11 -4.99 -10.12 -4.64
N VAL A 12 -4.71 -11.37 -5.00
CA VAL A 12 -3.69 -12.21 -4.38
C VAL A 12 -2.72 -12.71 -5.44
N VAL A 13 -1.60 -13.29 -5.02
CA VAL A 13 -0.61 -13.85 -5.94
C VAL A 13 -1.24 -14.92 -6.83
N ASP A 14 -1.02 -14.79 -8.14
CA ASP A 14 -1.39 -15.80 -9.14
C ASP A 14 -0.23 -16.77 -9.34
N GLN A 15 0.98 -16.21 -9.55
CA GLN A 15 2.19 -17.01 -9.70
C GLN A 15 3.41 -16.26 -9.15
N LEU A 16 4.39 -17.05 -8.72
CA LEU A 16 5.72 -16.54 -8.39
C LEU A 16 6.54 -16.40 -9.67
N LEU A 17 7.06 -15.19 -9.91
CA LEU A 17 7.92 -14.92 -11.05
C LEU A 17 9.39 -14.96 -10.62
N ALA A 18 10.24 -15.55 -11.47
CA ALA A 18 11.69 -15.47 -11.27
C ALA A 18 12.17 -14.04 -11.53
N VAL A 19 13.01 -13.52 -10.65
CA VAL A 19 13.64 -12.20 -10.78
C VAL A 19 15.12 -12.27 -10.41
N PRO A 20 15.96 -11.43 -10.98
CA PRO A 20 17.35 -11.28 -10.54
C PRO A 20 17.44 -10.87 -9.06
N GLY A 21 18.51 -11.29 -8.38
CA GLY A 21 18.80 -10.91 -7.00
C GLY A 21 18.77 -12.07 -6.01
N ARG A 22 19.07 -11.79 -4.74
CA ARG A 22 19.25 -12.80 -3.68
C ARG A 22 17.97 -13.60 -3.40
N VAL A 23 16.80 -12.95 -3.45
CA VAL A 23 15.51 -13.62 -3.19
C VAL A 23 15.09 -14.53 -4.36
N GLY A 24 15.47 -14.17 -5.60
CA GLY A 24 15.26 -15.00 -6.79
C GLY A 24 13.81 -15.11 -7.30
N VAL A 25 12.83 -14.73 -6.49
CA VAL A 25 11.40 -14.79 -6.83
C VAL A 25 10.64 -13.57 -6.34
N THR A 26 9.49 -13.29 -6.97
CA THR A 26 8.57 -12.24 -6.54
C THR A 26 7.12 -12.70 -6.66
N ALA A 27 6.28 -12.21 -5.76
CA ALA A 27 4.83 -12.39 -5.73
C ALA A 27 4.07 -11.17 -6.30
N ILE A 28 4.72 -10.38 -7.17
CA ILE A 28 4.13 -9.16 -7.73
C ILE A 28 3.01 -9.44 -8.75
N ASP A 29 2.99 -10.64 -9.35
CA ASP A 29 1.94 -11.04 -10.27
C ASP A 29 0.69 -11.44 -9.49
N LYS A 30 -0.23 -10.49 -9.33
CA LYS A 30 -1.48 -10.69 -8.61
C LYS A 30 -2.67 -10.64 -9.55
N ARG A 31 -3.74 -11.35 -9.16
CA ARG A 31 -5.00 -11.41 -9.90
C ARG A 31 -6.18 -11.21 -8.96
N PRO A 32 -7.28 -10.63 -9.47
CA PRO A 32 -8.52 -10.57 -8.72
C PRO A 32 -9.01 -11.97 -8.35
N VAL A 33 -9.57 -12.08 -7.15
CA VAL A 33 -10.24 -13.28 -6.67
C VAL A 33 -11.71 -13.01 -6.39
N GLU A 34 -12.54 -14.04 -6.51
CA GLU A 34 -13.96 -13.97 -6.20
C GLU A 34 -14.21 -14.20 -4.70
N GLY A 35 -15.22 -13.52 -4.18
CA GLY A 35 -15.65 -13.64 -2.79
C GLY A 35 -14.72 -12.94 -1.78
N PRO A 36 -15.10 -12.99 -0.50
CA PRO A 36 -14.33 -12.33 0.56
C PRO A 36 -13.04 -13.09 0.89
N VAL A 37 -11.96 -12.34 1.07
CA VAL A 37 -10.64 -12.85 1.49
C VAL A 37 -10.37 -12.41 2.92
N ARG A 38 -9.92 -13.32 3.78
CA ARG A 38 -9.53 -12.99 5.14
C ARG A 38 -8.17 -12.29 5.16
N VAL A 39 -8.12 -11.13 5.78
CA VAL A 39 -6.88 -10.38 6.02
C VAL A 39 -6.44 -10.62 7.46
N ARG A 40 -5.14 -10.86 7.65
CA ARG A 40 -4.47 -11.08 8.93
C ARG A 40 -3.26 -10.16 9.04
N GLU A 41 -2.53 -10.23 10.14
CA GLU A 41 -1.36 -9.40 10.46
C GLU A 41 -0.36 -9.27 9.29
N TYR A 42 -0.12 -10.33 8.54
CA TYR A 42 0.84 -10.36 7.42
C TYR A 42 0.19 -10.24 6.03
N GLY A 43 -1.09 -9.86 5.96
CA GLY A 43 -1.79 -9.64 4.70
C GLY A 43 -2.90 -10.64 4.39
N LEU A 44 -3.23 -10.78 3.11
CA LEU A 44 -4.37 -11.54 2.63
C LEU A 44 -4.10 -13.04 2.64
N HIS A 45 -5.11 -13.81 3.02
CA HIS A 45 -5.06 -15.26 2.87
C HIS A 45 -4.92 -15.63 1.38
N GLY A 46 -3.99 -16.52 1.08
CA GLY A 46 -3.67 -16.90 -0.31
C GLY A 46 -2.66 -15.96 -1.00
N ASP A 47 -2.27 -14.86 -0.36
CA ASP A 47 -1.18 -14.01 -0.85
C ASP A 47 0.17 -14.39 -0.21
N VAL A 48 1.26 -13.99 -0.85
CA VAL A 48 2.63 -14.27 -0.40
C VAL A 48 3.46 -13.00 -0.41
N GLN A 49 4.19 -12.77 0.67
CA GLN A 49 5.27 -11.78 0.74
C GLN A 49 6.60 -12.50 0.51
N ALA A 50 7.11 -12.48 -0.73
CA ALA A 50 8.34 -13.19 -1.12
C ALA A 50 9.60 -12.61 -0.44
N ASP A 51 9.59 -11.32 -0.15
CA ASP A 51 10.66 -10.60 0.55
C ASP A 51 10.07 -9.84 1.73
N ARG A 52 10.13 -10.43 2.92
CA ARG A 52 9.60 -9.81 4.14
C ARG A 52 10.54 -8.77 4.75
N GLU A 53 11.81 -8.81 4.40
CA GLU A 53 12.83 -7.91 4.94
C GLU A 53 12.72 -6.51 4.31
N HIS A 54 12.53 -6.44 2.98
CA HIS A 54 12.54 -5.17 2.25
C HIS A 54 11.17 -4.76 1.71
N HIS A 55 10.36 -5.74 1.27
CA HIS A 55 9.12 -5.49 0.54
C HIS A 55 7.86 -6.02 1.23
N GLY A 56 7.97 -6.54 2.46
CA GLY A 56 6.87 -7.13 3.22
C GLY A 56 6.89 -6.74 4.70
N GLY A 57 6.45 -7.68 5.55
CA GLY A 57 6.30 -7.51 6.99
C GLY A 57 4.95 -6.89 7.35
N VAL A 58 4.73 -6.73 8.67
CA VAL A 58 3.46 -6.23 9.22
C VAL A 58 3.11 -4.83 8.74
N TRP A 59 4.10 -3.97 8.51
CA TRP A 59 3.92 -2.59 8.07
C TRP A 59 3.51 -2.44 6.60
N LYS A 60 3.62 -3.51 5.82
CA LYS A 60 3.28 -3.58 4.39
C LYS A 60 2.34 -4.75 4.12
N ALA A 61 1.42 -5.01 5.08
CA ALA A 61 0.53 -6.16 5.02
C ALA A 61 -0.47 -6.08 3.86
N VAL A 62 -0.95 -4.88 3.55
CA VAL A 62 -1.93 -4.64 2.49
C VAL A 62 -1.46 -3.46 1.63
N TYR A 63 -1.42 -3.64 0.31
CA TYR A 63 -1.15 -2.57 -0.64
C TYR A 63 -2.46 -2.12 -1.30
N LEU A 64 -2.84 -0.86 -1.06
CA LEU A 64 -3.99 -0.19 -1.64
C LEU A 64 -3.54 0.69 -2.82
N LEU A 65 -4.25 0.60 -3.95
CA LEU A 65 -4.01 1.43 -5.13
C LEU A 65 -5.36 1.84 -5.73
N SER A 66 -5.57 3.12 -5.93
CA SER A 66 -6.82 3.61 -6.51
C SER A 66 -6.83 3.54 -8.03
N ASP A 67 -8.04 3.55 -8.60
CA ASP A 67 -8.19 3.68 -10.05
C ASP A 67 -7.54 4.98 -10.53
N SER A 68 -7.72 6.09 -9.82
CA SER A 68 -7.12 7.38 -10.19
C SER A 68 -5.58 7.38 -10.15
N ASP A 69 -4.96 6.55 -9.28
CA ASP A 69 -3.49 6.40 -9.26
C ASP A 69 -2.98 5.67 -10.51
N VAL A 70 -3.80 4.81 -11.08
CA VAL A 70 -3.44 3.96 -12.24
C VAL A 70 -3.76 4.63 -13.57
N GLU A 71 -4.86 5.37 -13.65
CA GLU A 71 -5.36 6.01 -14.88
C GLU A 71 -4.31 6.88 -15.57
N GLN A 72 -3.42 7.55 -14.84
CA GLN A 72 -2.33 8.34 -15.42
C GLN A 72 -1.39 7.52 -16.32
N TRP A 73 -1.32 6.21 -16.13
CA TRP A 73 -0.42 5.30 -16.88
C TRP A 73 -1.11 4.59 -18.04
N GLU A 74 -2.43 4.50 -18.04
CA GLU A 74 -3.20 3.77 -19.06
C GLU A 74 -2.92 4.17 -20.51
N PRO A 75 -2.73 5.47 -20.83
CA PRO A 75 -2.37 5.87 -22.18
C PRO A 75 -1.07 5.22 -22.69
N GLU A 76 -0.11 5.03 -21.80
CA GLU A 76 1.17 4.39 -22.14
C GLU A 76 1.05 2.87 -22.29
N PHE A 77 0.08 2.27 -21.59
CA PHE A 77 -0.19 0.83 -21.68
C PHE A 77 -1.14 0.46 -22.82
N GLY A 78 -1.71 1.45 -23.49
CA GLY A 78 -2.64 1.23 -24.61
C GLY A 78 -4.04 0.85 -24.18
N GLY A 79 -4.41 1.07 -22.93
CA GLY A 79 -5.73 0.78 -22.38
C GLY A 79 -5.73 0.54 -20.88
N PRO A 80 -6.87 0.10 -20.33
CA PRO A 80 -7.05 -0.11 -18.91
C PRO A 80 -6.04 -1.09 -18.30
N ILE A 81 -5.45 -0.72 -17.18
CA ILE A 81 -4.52 -1.56 -16.42
C ILE A 81 -5.33 -2.42 -15.43
N PRO A 82 -5.31 -3.75 -15.56
CA PRO A 82 -6.12 -4.61 -14.73
C PRO A 82 -5.72 -4.55 -13.25
N PRO A 83 -6.67 -4.76 -12.30
CA PRO A 83 -6.33 -4.88 -10.89
C PRO A 83 -5.30 -5.99 -10.63
N GLY A 84 -4.39 -5.72 -9.70
CA GLY A 84 -3.28 -6.62 -9.36
C GLY A 84 -2.03 -6.47 -10.23
N TYR A 85 -2.12 -5.76 -11.37
CA TYR A 85 -1.00 -5.63 -12.30
C TYR A 85 0.24 -4.96 -11.69
N PHE A 86 0.04 -3.95 -10.84
CA PHE A 86 1.11 -3.27 -10.11
C PHE A 86 1.47 -3.95 -8.79
N GLY A 87 0.85 -5.11 -8.49
CA GLY A 87 1.09 -5.90 -7.30
C GLY A 87 0.25 -5.46 -6.10
N GLU A 88 -0.78 -4.65 -6.31
CA GLU A 88 -1.69 -4.24 -5.25
C GLU A 88 -2.60 -5.39 -4.78
N ASN A 89 -2.93 -5.35 -3.49
CA ASN A 89 -3.90 -6.27 -2.87
C ASN A 89 -5.33 -5.76 -3.01
N LEU A 90 -5.52 -4.46 -2.85
CA LEU A 90 -6.82 -3.82 -2.98
C LEU A 90 -6.76 -2.75 -4.07
N ARG A 91 -7.50 -2.97 -5.17
CA ARG A 91 -7.83 -1.90 -6.09
C ARG A 91 -9.07 -1.21 -5.55
N VAL A 92 -9.03 0.10 -5.37
CA VAL A 92 -10.12 0.88 -4.79
C VAL A 92 -10.56 2.00 -5.72
N THR A 93 -11.80 2.47 -5.54
CA THR A 93 -12.37 3.59 -6.31
C THR A 93 -13.06 4.58 -5.39
N GLY A 94 -13.10 5.85 -5.79
CA GLY A 94 -13.71 6.94 -5.01
C GLY A 94 -12.75 7.62 -4.03
N VAL A 95 -11.47 7.31 -4.08
CA VAL A 95 -10.40 7.93 -3.27
C VAL A 95 -9.13 8.08 -4.09
N ASP A 96 -8.29 9.04 -3.76
CA ASP A 96 -6.88 9.10 -4.16
C ASP A 96 -6.05 8.55 -3.00
N THR A 97 -5.56 7.30 -3.12
CA THR A 97 -4.83 6.63 -2.04
C THR A 97 -3.48 7.30 -1.75
N SER A 98 -2.95 8.07 -2.69
CA SER A 98 -1.72 8.83 -2.52
C SER A 98 -1.90 10.08 -1.63
N GLN A 99 -3.15 10.53 -1.45
CA GLN A 99 -3.49 11.65 -0.55
C GLN A 99 -3.87 11.21 0.87
N LEU A 100 -3.96 9.90 1.15
CA LEU A 100 -4.13 9.43 2.52
C LEU A 100 -2.93 9.84 3.37
N GLN A 101 -3.18 10.26 4.61
CA GLN A 101 -2.12 10.60 5.56
C GLN A 101 -1.56 9.34 6.22
N ILE A 102 -0.28 9.37 6.58
CA ILE A 102 0.32 8.35 7.46
C ILE A 102 -0.49 8.28 8.76
N GLY A 103 -0.81 7.07 9.24
CA GLY A 103 -1.61 6.87 10.45
C GLY A 103 -3.13 6.95 10.26
N THR A 104 -3.62 7.27 9.05
CA THR A 104 -5.07 7.19 8.76
C THR A 104 -5.59 5.79 9.03
N VAL A 105 -6.63 5.67 9.85
CA VAL A 105 -7.27 4.39 10.17
C VAL A 105 -8.47 4.16 9.27
N LEU A 106 -8.45 3.02 8.60
CA LEU A 106 -9.45 2.54 7.66
C LEU A 106 -10.22 1.35 8.26
N GLU A 107 -11.54 1.35 8.10
CA GLU A 107 -12.39 0.22 8.50
C GLU A 107 -13.20 -0.28 7.30
N VAL A 108 -13.19 -1.59 7.10
CA VAL A 108 -13.97 -2.24 6.04
C VAL A 108 -15.31 -2.67 6.63
N ALA A 109 -16.39 -2.09 6.11
CA ALA A 109 -17.74 -2.56 6.38
C ALA A 109 -18.04 -3.69 5.40
N ALA A 110 -18.21 -4.92 5.91
CA ALA A 110 -18.57 -6.05 5.08
C ALA A 110 -19.90 -5.80 4.35
N ALA A 111 -19.95 -6.03 3.04
CA ALA A 111 -21.16 -5.93 2.26
C ALA A 111 -22.21 -6.92 2.82
N GLY A 112 -23.31 -6.40 3.34
CA GLY A 112 -24.38 -7.22 3.95
C GLY A 112 -24.36 -7.33 5.47
N ALA A 113 -23.38 -6.76 6.18
CA ALA A 113 -23.35 -6.71 7.65
C ALA A 113 -24.19 -5.54 8.24
N ALA A 114 -25.22 -5.11 7.55
CA ALA A 114 -26.21 -4.19 8.11
C ALA A 114 -27.04 -4.93 9.18
N GLY A 115 -26.49 -5.07 10.39
CA GLY A 115 -27.22 -5.63 11.52
C GLY A 115 -26.43 -6.38 12.57
N ASP A 116 -25.21 -6.81 12.29
CA ASP A 116 -24.38 -7.51 13.28
C ASP A 116 -23.33 -6.57 13.86
N ALA A 117 -23.73 -5.77 14.85
CA ALA A 117 -22.86 -4.81 15.57
C ALA A 117 -21.76 -5.48 16.41
N GLY A 118 -21.52 -6.78 16.21
CA GLY A 118 -20.58 -7.59 16.98
C GLY A 118 -19.43 -8.23 16.18
N ALA A 119 -19.47 -8.24 14.87
CA ALA A 119 -18.35 -8.73 14.07
C ALA A 119 -17.37 -7.56 13.83
N ALA A 120 -16.26 -7.53 14.55
CA ALA A 120 -15.19 -6.58 14.32
C ALA A 120 -14.74 -6.67 12.84
N GLY A 121 -15.00 -5.61 12.07
CA GLY A 121 -14.59 -5.50 10.68
C GLY A 121 -13.05 -5.43 10.57
N LEU A 122 -12.53 -5.63 9.38
CA LEU A 122 -11.12 -5.41 9.09
C LEU A 122 -10.77 -3.94 9.38
N ARG A 123 -9.78 -3.73 10.24
CA ARG A 123 -9.23 -2.38 10.47
C ARG A 123 -7.77 -2.34 10.06
N MET A 124 -7.41 -1.30 9.37
CA MET A 124 -6.06 -1.09 8.84
C MET A 124 -5.60 0.33 9.13
N GLU A 125 -4.31 0.54 9.20
CA GLU A 125 -3.70 1.86 9.35
C GLU A 125 -2.70 2.09 8.21
N VAL A 126 -2.80 3.23 7.56
CA VAL A 126 -1.90 3.67 6.48
C VAL A 126 -0.50 3.91 7.03
N THR A 127 0.52 3.32 6.42
CA THR A 127 1.88 3.28 7.00
C THR A 127 2.97 3.91 6.15
N THR A 128 2.99 3.66 4.83
CA THR A 128 4.09 4.10 3.97
C THR A 128 3.68 4.04 2.50
N PRO A 129 4.29 4.87 1.62
CA PRO A 129 4.11 4.72 0.19
C PRO A 129 4.75 3.44 -0.34
N ARG A 130 4.26 2.98 -1.47
CA ARG A 130 4.95 1.98 -2.27
C ARG A 130 6.15 2.63 -2.96
N ILE A 131 7.35 2.26 -2.51
CA ILE A 131 8.59 2.67 -3.18
C ILE A 131 8.83 1.77 -4.39
N PRO A 132 8.97 2.32 -5.61
CA PRO A 132 9.25 1.51 -6.78
C PRO A 132 10.67 0.91 -6.71
N CYS A 133 10.81 -0.33 -7.18
CA CYS A 133 12.05 -1.08 -7.15
C CYS A 133 12.33 -1.74 -8.52
N GLN A 134 13.49 -2.37 -8.67
CA GLN A 134 13.87 -3.06 -9.90
C GLN A 134 12.93 -4.22 -10.25
N THR A 135 12.43 -4.96 -9.26
CA THR A 135 11.41 -6.00 -9.46
C THR A 135 10.15 -5.44 -10.12
N PHE A 136 9.70 -4.28 -9.66
CA PHE A 136 8.56 -3.60 -10.26
C PHE A 136 8.86 -3.10 -11.67
N ALA A 137 10.06 -2.53 -11.88
CA ALA A 137 10.48 -2.13 -13.22
C ALA A 137 10.54 -3.32 -14.20
N HIS A 138 11.04 -4.46 -13.72
CA HIS A 138 11.07 -5.69 -14.51
C HIS A 138 9.67 -6.18 -14.87
N ARG A 139 8.73 -6.20 -13.91
CA ARG A 139 7.32 -6.56 -14.13
C ARG A 139 6.65 -5.68 -15.19
N VAL A 140 6.88 -4.38 -15.11
CA VAL A 140 6.25 -3.39 -16.01
C VAL A 140 6.91 -3.37 -17.39
N GLY A 141 8.22 -3.60 -17.49
CA GLY A 141 8.95 -3.64 -18.75
C GLY A 141 9.07 -2.29 -19.47
N LYS A 142 8.81 -1.16 -18.80
CA LYS A 142 8.89 0.18 -19.38
C LYS A 142 10.22 0.86 -19.03
N PRO A 143 10.84 1.63 -19.95
CA PRO A 143 12.11 2.29 -19.70
C PRO A 143 12.04 3.27 -18.52
N ARG A 144 13.07 3.27 -17.68
CA ARG A 144 13.23 4.19 -16.53
C ARG A 144 12.01 4.19 -15.59
N TRP A 145 11.34 3.03 -15.44
CA TRP A 145 10.07 2.92 -14.73
C TRP A 145 10.15 3.39 -13.28
N VAL A 146 11.20 3.00 -12.54
CA VAL A 146 11.39 3.42 -11.14
C VAL A 146 11.34 4.94 -11.01
N ARG A 147 12.12 5.64 -11.81
CA ARG A 147 12.16 7.11 -11.78
C ARG A 147 10.81 7.73 -12.15
N ARG A 148 10.23 7.28 -13.26
CA ARG A 148 8.97 7.82 -13.79
C ARG A 148 7.80 7.60 -12.85
N PHE A 149 7.73 6.41 -12.22
CA PHE A 149 6.70 6.10 -11.23
C PHE A 149 6.84 7.00 -9.99
N SER A 150 8.08 7.26 -9.53
CA SER A 150 8.32 8.20 -8.43
C SER A 150 7.92 9.63 -8.82
N GLU A 151 8.29 10.09 -10.01
CA GLU A 151 7.91 11.42 -10.54
C GLU A 151 6.40 11.56 -10.75
N GLY A 152 5.69 10.47 -11.04
CA GLY A 152 4.23 10.45 -11.14
C GLY A 152 3.50 10.75 -9.83
N GLY A 153 4.17 10.61 -8.70
CA GLY A 153 3.69 11.06 -7.38
C GLY A 153 2.49 10.30 -6.81
N ARG A 154 2.05 9.21 -7.47
CA ARG A 154 0.86 8.42 -7.08
C ARG A 154 1.22 6.96 -6.82
N PRO A 155 1.91 6.68 -5.70
CA PRO A 155 2.45 5.35 -5.42
C PRO A 155 1.41 4.36 -4.86
N GLY A 156 0.22 4.83 -4.44
CA GLY A 156 -0.65 4.07 -3.57
C GLY A 156 -0.09 3.95 -2.16
N ALA A 157 -0.83 3.31 -1.26
CA ALA A 157 -0.53 3.24 0.16
C ALA A 157 -0.37 1.80 0.65
N TYR A 158 0.65 1.53 1.44
CA TYR A 158 0.68 0.36 2.31
C TYR A 158 -0.08 0.62 3.60
N ALA A 159 -0.65 -0.45 4.15
CA ALA A 159 -1.30 -0.42 5.45
C ALA A 159 -0.92 -1.65 6.29
N ARG A 160 -0.84 -1.46 7.63
CA ARG A 160 -0.78 -2.54 8.60
C ARG A 160 -2.18 -2.92 9.08
N VAL A 161 -2.34 -4.13 9.57
CA VAL A 161 -3.62 -4.64 10.08
C VAL A 161 -3.70 -4.37 11.58
N LEU A 162 -4.70 -3.59 12.00
CA LEU A 162 -5.00 -3.34 13.41
C LEU A 162 -5.96 -4.39 13.98
N ALA A 163 -6.96 -4.79 13.19
CA ALA A 163 -7.87 -5.87 13.53
C ALA A 163 -8.11 -6.74 12.28
N PRO A 164 -7.93 -8.07 12.35
CA PRO A 164 -8.14 -8.96 11.23
C PRO A 164 -9.62 -9.09 10.87
N GLY A 165 -9.91 -9.22 9.58
CA GLY A 165 -11.28 -9.37 9.09
C GLY A 165 -11.34 -9.77 7.62
N PRO A 166 -12.51 -10.04 7.06
CA PRO A 166 -12.70 -10.27 5.65
C PRO A 166 -12.73 -8.96 4.86
N VAL A 167 -12.40 -9.03 3.56
CA VAL A 167 -12.59 -7.98 2.57
C VAL A 167 -12.95 -8.59 1.23
N GLY A 168 -13.93 -8.04 0.54
CA GLY A 168 -14.40 -8.48 -0.77
C GLY A 168 -14.60 -7.31 -1.74
N ALA A 169 -14.69 -7.61 -3.02
CA ALA A 169 -15.10 -6.62 -4.01
C ALA A 169 -16.52 -6.11 -3.70
N GLY A 170 -16.75 -4.80 -3.75
CA GLY A 170 -17.99 -4.15 -3.39
C GLY A 170 -18.05 -3.68 -1.93
N ASP A 171 -17.14 -4.09 -1.07
CA ASP A 171 -17.10 -3.61 0.30
C ASP A 171 -16.76 -2.12 0.38
N GLU A 172 -17.39 -1.43 1.33
CA GLU A 172 -17.10 -0.04 1.64
C GLU A 172 -15.96 0.06 2.64
N ILE A 173 -15.00 0.94 2.37
CA ILE A 173 -13.93 1.31 3.31
C ILE A 173 -14.24 2.71 3.83
N ARG A 174 -14.27 2.88 5.14
CA ARG A 174 -14.48 4.16 5.84
C ARG A 174 -13.20 4.64 6.48
N VAL A 175 -12.96 5.95 6.41
CA VAL A 175 -11.97 6.62 7.23
C VAL A 175 -12.56 6.83 8.61
N VAL A 176 -12.06 6.11 9.63
CA VAL A 176 -12.57 6.17 11.01
C VAL A 176 -11.71 7.04 11.93
N SER A 177 -10.48 7.29 11.54
CA SER A 177 -9.58 8.25 12.20
C SER A 177 -8.61 8.82 11.18
N GLU A 178 -8.37 10.12 11.24
CA GLU A 178 -7.39 10.81 10.41
C GLU A 178 -6.52 11.71 11.30
N PRO A 179 -5.17 11.59 11.23
CA PRO A 179 -4.24 12.47 11.94
C PRO A 179 -4.32 13.93 11.45
N THR A 180 -3.72 14.84 12.20
CA THR A 180 -3.75 16.28 11.90
C THR A 180 -2.44 16.82 11.31
N HIS A 181 -1.37 16.03 11.30
CA HIS A 181 -0.03 16.44 10.84
C HIS A 181 0.06 16.79 9.33
N GLY A 182 -0.90 16.33 8.50
CA GLY A 182 -0.98 16.67 7.08
C GLY A 182 0.02 15.96 6.16
N VAL A 183 0.82 14.99 6.67
CA VAL A 183 1.83 14.27 5.89
C VAL A 183 1.19 13.12 5.12
N THR A 184 1.03 13.30 3.81
CA THR A 184 0.40 12.31 2.93
C THR A 184 1.40 11.29 2.39
N ILE A 185 0.88 10.20 1.86
CA ILE A 185 1.64 9.18 1.15
C ILE A 185 2.46 9.77 0.00
N ALA A 186 1.87 10.67 -0.80
CA ALA A 186 2.57 11.35 -1.90
C ALA A 186 3.72 12.22 -1.37
N ARG A 187 3.52 12.93 -0.25
CA ARG A 187 4.58 13.76 0.38
C ARG A 187 5.75 12.91 0.84
N VAL A 188 5.48 11.77 1.49
CA VAL A 188 6.55 10.85 1.90
C VAL A 188 7.33 10.31 0.69
N LEU A 189 6.68 10.06 -0.45
CA LEU A 189 7.37 9.62 -1.67
C LEU A 189 8.30 10.70 -2.23
N SER A 190 7.80 11.95 -2.33
CA SER A 190 8.51 13.07 -2.94
C SER A 190 9.58 13.68 -2.02
N GLY A 191 9.55 13.37 -0.75
CA GLY A 191 10.37 13.96 0.32
C GLY A 191 9.59 14.91 1.19
N VAL A 192 9.69 14.72 2.51
CA VAL A 192 9.12 15.59 3.55
C VAL A 192 10.14 16.63 3.97
N ASP A 193 9.68 17.81 4.35
CA ASP A 193 10.51 18.86 4.94
C ASP A 193 10.53 18.78 6.48
N ASP A 194 11.39 19.59 7.12
CA ASP A 194 11.59 19.55 8.57
C ASP A 194 10.33 19.91 9.36
N ASP A 195 9.48 20.79 8.82
CA ASP A 195 8.21 21.15 9.45
C ASP A 195 7.21 19.98 9.38
N GLU A 196 7.14 19.28 8.26
CA GLU A 196 6.32 18.09 8.11
C GLU A 196 6.80 16.94 9.02
N VAL A 197 8.12 16.74 9.11
CA VAL A 197 8.71 15.78 10.05
C VAL A 197 8.34 16.14 11.48
N SER A 198 8.49 17.42 11.86
CA SER A 198 8.18 17.89 13.21
C SER A 198 6.70 17.68 13.55
N ARG A 199 5.77 17.97 12.63
CA ARG A 199 4.33 17.72 12.85
C ARG A 199 4.03 16.23 12.99
N LEU A 200 4.64 15.38 12.16
CA LEU A 200 4.43 13.92 12.26
C LEU A 200 4.93 13.38 13.61
N LEU A 201 6.11 13.80 14.07
CA LEU A 201 6.71 13.37 15.33
C LEU A 201 6.06 14.00 16.56
N ALA A 202 5.21 15.02 16.39
CA ALA A 202 4.35 15.51 17.47
C ALA A 202 3.16 14.59 17.78
N GLU A 203 2.78 13.73 16.83
CA GLU A 203 1.65 12.79 16.97
C GLU A 203 2.11 11.32 17.13
N TYR A 204 3.33 10.97 16.70
CA TYR A 204 3.84 9.59 16.68
C TYR A 204 5.27 9.49 17.22
N ASP A 205 5.52 8.49 18.06
CA ASP A 205 6.87 8.05 18.34
C ASP A 205 7.48 7.30 17.16
N LEU A 206 8.80 7.37 16.98
CA LEU A 206 9.49 6.64 15.89
C LEU A 206 9.21 5.13 15.89
N SER A 207 8.99 4.53 17.07
CA SER A 207 8.65 3.12 17.23
C SER A 207 7.25 2.75 16.72
N GLU A 208 6.38 3.73 16.55
CA GLU A 208 5.02 3.59 16.02
C GLU A 208 4.95 3.77 14.50
N LEU A 209 6.07 4.12 13.86
CA LEU A 209 6.20 4.33 12.42
C LEU A 209 6.86 3.14 11.74
N ALA A 210 6.50 2.93 10.47
CA ALA A 210 7.15 1.90 9.65
C ALA A 210 8.67 2.15 9.57
N PRO A 211 9.55 1.13 9.75
CA PRO A 211 11.00 1.32 9.69
C PRO A 211 11.50 1.96 8.39
N SER A 212 10.82 1.69 7.27
CA SER A 212 11.13 2.34 5.99
C SER A 212 10.78 3.82 5.96
N LEU A 213 9.80 4.25 6.75
CA LEU A 213 9.46 5.66 6.93
C LEU A 213 10.46 6.33 7.87
N VAL A 214 10.78 5.71 9.01
CA VAL A 214 11.80 6.22 9.96
C VAL A 214 13.11 6.54 9.26
N ARG A 215 13.61 5.63 8.41
CA ARG A 215 14.83 5.88 7.60
C ARG A 215 14.73 7.07 6.64
N LYS A 216 13.52 7.41 6.19
CA LYS A 216 13.30 8.60 5.34
C LYS A 216 13.26 9.89 6.14
N LEU A 217 12.72 9.82 7.37
CA LEU A 217 12.61 10.97 8.28
C LEU A 217 13.97 11.30 8.92
N ASP A 218 14.74 10.28 9.24
CA ASP A 218 16.07 10.39 9.84
C ASP A 218 17.07 9.43 9.15
N PRO A 219 17.74 9.89 8.09
CA PRO A 219 18.74 9.08 7.38
C PRO A 219 19.92 8.62 8.25
N ALA A 220 20.18 9.26 9.40
CA ALA A 220 21.23 8.85 10.33
C ALA A 220 20.91 7.54 11.07
N THR A 221 19.65 7.08 11.01
CA THR A 221 19.24 5.78 11.59
C THR A 221 19.45 4.59 10.65
N ASP A 222 20.00 4.80 9.45
CA ASP A 222 20.25 3.73 8.49
C ASP A 222 21.61 3.07 8.74
N ASP A 223 21.68 2.07 9.64
CA ASP A 223 22.86 1.26 9.93
C ASP A 223 23.24 0.24 8.83
N ARG A 224 22.56 0.26 7.69
CA ARG A 224 22.91 -0.66 6.60
C ARG A 224 24.21 -0.22 5.97
N PRO A 225 25.16 -1.16 5.71
CA PRO A 225 26.31 -0.85 4.87
C PRO A 225 25.81 -0.32 3.54
N VAL A 226 26.38 0.78 3.10
CA VAL A 226 26.18 1.35 1.77
C VAL A 226 26.77 0.33 0.80
N ASP A 227 25.95 -0.68 0.41
CA ASP A 227 26.34 -1.55 -0.68
C ASP A 227 26.33 -0.68 -1.94
N ALA A 228 27.54 -0.40 -2.38
CA ALA A 228 27.80 0.22 -3.66
C ALA A 228 27.23 -0.68 -4.76
N ASP A 229 26.37 -0.08 -5.60
CA ASP A 229 25.84 -0.42 -6.92
C ASP A 229 24.36 -0.72 -7.05
#